data_4d594e79453c2abd606196c3968fca66
#
_entry.id   4d594e79453c2abd606196c3968fca66
#
_cell.length_a   1.000
_cell.length_b   1.000
_cell.length_c   1.000
_cell.angle_alpha   90.00
_cell.angle_beta   90.00
_cell.angle_gamma   90.00
#
_symmetry.space_group_name_H-M   'P 1'
#
loop_
_entity.id
_entity.type
_entity.pdbx_description
1 polymer ?
#
loop_
_entity_poly.entity_id
_entity_poly.type
_entity_poly.pdbx_seq_one_letter_code
_entity_poly.pdbx_strand_id
1 'polypeptide(L)'
;MFWSVHATKGGVGTSVVSASLALELALREPWSARHGVVLVDFGGDQPDMLGVDASDRHGVVDWLTSSEPVELAALESLLVPVLPGLSLLPAGRGALPTEVGSVDPGRIAEMVQGLGELGTVVADLGVVRSQATSPRALIGTASDRRTLVLRPCYLALRRATQVPITLDTVVEICEDGRALRTLDVEAVVGTAVTARLRVNPAIARSVDSGTLVSKRPRALRRFVADLLHEYSSENVPVGFERSGHREMFGSRHEVVESW
;
A
#
# COMPACT_ATOMS: atom_id res chain seq x y z
N MET A 1 8.72 0.40 -6.55
CA MET A 1 8.14 1.14 -5.40
C MET A 1 7.57 0.16 -4.39
N PHE A 2 7.91 0.31 -3.12
CA PHE A 2 7.41 -0.52 -2.04
C PHE A 2 6.57 0.32 -1.06
N TRP A 3 5.26 0.05 -1.02
CA TRP A 3 4.29 0.79 -0.21
C TRP A 3 3.76 -0.09 0.93
N SER A 4 4.14 0.20 2.16
CA SER A 4 3.63 -0.51 3.33
C SER A 4 2.36 0.13 3.91
N VAL A 5 1.43 -0.72 4.33
CA VAL A 5 0.18 -0.34 5.00
C VAL A 5 0.13 -1.05 6.34
N HIS A 6 -0.07 -0.31 7.41
CA HIS A 6 -0.07 -0.88 8.76
C HIS A 6 -1.10 -0.20 9.67
N ALA A 7 -1.36 -0.83 10.78
CA ALA A 7 -2.18 -0.28 11.86
C ALA A 7 -1.50 -0.47 13.23
N THR A 8 -1.96 0.25 14.23
CA THR A 8 -1.52 0.10 15.62
C THR A 8 -2.47 -0.77 16.45
N LYS A 9 -3.62 -1.11 15.87
CA LYS A 9 -4.66 -1.92 16.49
C LYS A 9 -5.35 -2.80 15.43
N GLY A 10 -5.62 -4.06 15.76
CA GLY A 10 -6.35 -4.98 14.88
C GLY A 10 -7.80 -4.58 14.63
N GLY A 11 -8.36 -5.06 13.53
CA GLY A 11 -9.77 -4.87 13.15
C GLY A 11 -10.12 -3.46 12.68
N VAL A 12 -9.13 -2.67 12.26
CA VAL A 12 -9.37 -1.32 11.72
C VAL A 12 -9.52 -1.29 10.20
N GLY A 13 -9.32 -2.42 9.51
CA GLY A 13 -9.48 -2.51 8.06
C GLY A 13 -8.17 -2.35 7.27
N THR A 14 -7.01 -2.60 7.88
CA THR A 14 -5.70 -2.53 7.22
C THR A 14 -5.67 -3.38 5.95
N SER A 15 -6.06 -4.65 6.04
CA SER A 15 -6.06 -5.60 4.92
C SER A 15 -7.05 -5.17 3.81
N VAL A 16 -8.18 -4.55 4.16
CA VAL A 16 -9.13 -3.98 3.19
C VAL A 16 -8.50 -2.81 2.43
N VAL A 17 -7.80 -1.93 3.13
CA VAL A 17 -7.11 -0.78 2.51
C VAL A 17 -5.98 -1.28 1.60
N SER A 18 -5.15 -2.22 2.06
CA SER A 18 -4.05 -2.81 1.29
C SER A 18 -4.55 -3.48 0.01
N ALA A 19 -5.55 -4.36 0.12
CA ALA A 19 -6.16 -5.03 -1.03
C ALA A 19 -6.77 -4.03 -2.03
N SER A 20 -7.51 -3.04 -1.52
CA SER A 20 -8.15 -2.04 -2.38
C SER A 20 -7.13 -1.17 -3.11
N LEU A 21 -6.04 -0.78 -2.43
CA LEU A 21 -4.94 -0.03 -3.02
C LEU A 21 -4.26 -0.85 -4.13
N ALA A 22 -3.91 -2.11 -3.86
CA ALA A 22 -3.29 -3.00 -4.84
C ALA A 22 -4.19 -3.22 -6.06
N LEU A 23 -5.48 -3.47 -5.85
CA LEU A 23 -6.47 -3.64 -6.91
C LEU A 23 -6.59 -2.39 -7.81
N GLU A 24 -6.68 -1.21 -7.24
CA GLU A 24 -6.83 0.03 -8.03
C GLU A 24 -5.52 0.42 -8.73
N LEU A 25 -4.37 0.16 -8.14
CA LEU A 25 -3.07 0.32 -8.80
C LEU A 25 -2.94 -0.63 -9.99
N ALA A 26 -3.32 -1.90 -9.81
CA ALA A 26 -3.26 -2.90 -10.87
C ALA A 26 -4.20 -2.60 -12.06
N LEU A 27 -5.24 -1.82 -11.85
CA LEU A 27 -6.20 -1.43 -12.91
C LEU A 27 -5.83 -0.11 -13.60
N ARG A 28 -4.79 0.58 -13.14
CA ARG A 28 -4.26 1.79 -13.76
C ARG A 28 -3.13 1.39 -14.70
N GLU A 29 -3.45 1.17 -15.95
CA GLU A 29 -2.44 0.92 -17.00
C GLU A 29 -1.69 2.19 -17.42
N PRO A 30 -0.47 2.07 -17.97
CA PRO A 30 0.27 0.85 -18.34
C PRO A 30 1.29 0.42 -17.26
N TRP A 31 1.37 -0.88 -16.96
CA TRP A 31 2.45 -1.39 -16.11
C TRP A 31 3.74 -1.49 -16.91
N SER A 32 4.75 -0.79 -16.46
CA SER A 32 6.11 -0.89 -17.02
C SER A 32 6.90 -2.06 -16.42
N ALA A 33 6.44 -2.60 -15.29
CA ALA A 33 7.13 -3.65 -14.55
C ALA A 33 6.61 -5.06 -14.88
N ARG A 34 7.47 -6.08 -14.75
CA ARG A 34 7.23 -7.47 -15.13
C ARG A 34 5.98 -8.09 -14.50
N HIS A 35 5.69 -7.77 -13.24
CA HIS A 35 4.56 -8.32 -12.48
C HIS A 35 3.45 -7.31 -12.19
N GLY A 36 3.56 -6.07 -12.72
CA GLY A 36 2.57 -5.03 -12.42
C GLY A 36 2.59 -4.67 -10.95
N VAL A 37 1.57 -5.11 -10.21
CA VAL A 37 1.43 -4.91 -8.76
C VAL A 37 1.55 -6.23 -8.02
N VAL A 38 2.32 -6.25 -6.94
CA VAL A 38 2.44 -7.37 -6.00
C VAL A 38 1.83 -6.96 -4.66
N LEU A 39 0.76 -7.64 -4.25
CA LEU A 39 0.23 -7.51 -2.89
C LEU A 39 0.93 -8.53 -2.00
N VAL A 40 1.64 -8.06 -0.97
CA VAL A 40 2.34 -8.92 0.00
C VAL A 40 1.52 -8.99 1.28
N ASP A 41 1.20 -10.20 1.71
CA ASP A 41 0.38 -10.45 2.90
C ASP A 41 1.25 -10.91 4.08
N PHE A 42 1.37 -10.07 5.10
CA PHE A 42 2.02 -10.47 6.36
C PHE A 42 1.00 -10.80 7.47
N GLY A 43 -0.29 -10.64 7.18
CA GLY A 43 -1.39 -10.87 8.12
C GLY A 43 -2.05 -12.24 7.97
N GLY A 44 -2.10 -12.75 6.74
CA GLY A 44 -2.74 -14.03 6.38
C GLY A 44 -4.18 -13.89 5.90
N ASP A 45 -4.77 -12.69 5.87
CA ASP A 45 -6.19 -12.48 5.55
C ASP A 45 -6.46 -12.25 4.05
N GLN A 46 -5.44 -11.94 3.25
CA GLN A 46 -5.61 -11.52 1.87
C GLN A 46 -6.18 -12.61 0.94
N PRO A 47 -5.78 -13.89 1.04
CA PRO A 47 -6.34 -14.94 0.19
C PRO A 47 -7.87 -15.02 0.30
N ASP A 48 -8.39 -15.05 1.52
CA ASP A 48 -9.82 -15.16 1.79
C ASP A 48 -10.61 -13.95 1.27
N MET A 49 -10.06 -12.74 1.47
CA MET A 49 -10.69 -11.50 1.00
C MET A 49 -10.74 -11.38 -0.52
N LEU A 50 -9.71 -11.87 -1.19
CA LEU A 50 -9.58 -11.83 -2.65
C LEU A 50 -10.26 -13.02 -3.35
N GLY A 51 -10.66 -14.05 -2.59
CA GLY A 51 -11.21 -15.29 -3.12
C GLY A 51 -10.17 -16.11 -3.88
N VAL A 52 -8.93 -16.12 -3.41
CA VAL A 52 -7.80 -16.83 -4.01
C VAL A 52 -7.43 -18.02 -3.14
N ASP A 53 -7.31 -19.20 -3.73
CA ASP A 53 -6.82 -20.38 -3.02
C ASP A 53 -5.29 -20.30 -2.85
N ALA A 54 -4.87 -20.04 -1.63
CA ALA A 54 -3.49 -20.09 -1.20
C ALA A 54 -3.26 -21.10 -0.05
N SER A 55 -4.20 -22.02 0.14
CA SER A 55 -4.14 -23.06 1.15
C SER A 55 -2.88 -23.90 1.00
N ASP A 56 -2.22 -24.19 2.11
CA ASP A 56 -1.01 -25.02 2.18
C ASP A 56 0.19 -24.55 1.31
N ARG A 57 0.16 -23.34 0.76
CA ARG A 57 1.28 -22.78 0.00
C ARG A 57 2.34 -22.19 0.94
N HIS A 58 3.58 -22.23 0.48
CA HIS A 58 4.62 -21.39 1.07
C HIS A 58 4.40 -19.92 0.69
N GLY A 59 4.89 -19.01 1.54
CA GLY A 59 4.73 -17.60 1.33
C GLY A 59 5.92 -16.77 1.84
N VAL A 60 5.70 -15.47 1.94
CA VAL A 60 6.73 -14.50 2.32
C VAL A 60 7.31 -14.77 3.71
N VAL A 61 6.47 -15.24 4.65
CA VAL A 61 6.93 -15.53 6.02
C VAL A 61 7.83 -16.77 6.03
N ASP A 62 7.47 -17.82 5.28
CA ASP A 62 8.31 -19.01 5.17
C ASP A 62 9.68 -18.64 4.56
N TRP A 63 9.70 -17.78 3.55
CA TRP A 63 10.94 -17.29 2.95
C TRP A 63 11.78 -16.49 3.95
N LEU A 64 11.18 -15.57 4.69
CA LEU A 64 11.86 -14.73 5.69
C LEU A 64 12.42 -15.54 6.86
N THR A 65 11.75 -16.61 7.28
CA THR A 65 12.10 -17.39 8.47
C THR A 65 12.88 -18.67 8.15
N SER A 66 13.13 -18.95 6.86
CA SER A 66 13.93 -20.12 6.46
C SER A 66 15.34 -20.04 7.07
N SER A 67 15.82 -21.15 7.63
CA SER A 67 17.19 -21.29 8.09
C SER A 67 18.19 -21.51 6.95
N GLU A 68 17.70 -21.94 5.79
CA GLU A 68 18.51 -22.16 4.60
C GLU A 68 18.63 -20.89 3.76
N PRO A 69 19.74 -20.69 3.05
CA PRO A 69 19.84 -19.62 2.06
C PRO A 69 18.81 -19.88 0.94
N VAL A 70 17.81 -19.02 0.82
CA VAL A 70 16.80 -19.09 -0.24
C VAL A 70 17.00 -17.90 -1.16
N GLU A 71 17.17 -18.19 -2.45
CA GLU A 71 17.37 -17.16 -3.45
C GLU A 71 16.13 -16.25 -3.58
N LEU A 72 16.35 -14.99 -3.92
CA LEU A 72 15.27 -14.01 -4.15
C LEU A 72 14.31 -14.47 -5.26
N ALA A 73 14.82 -15.15 -6.29
CA ALA A 73 14.01 -15.75 -7.36
C ALA A 73 12.93 -16.71 -6.85
N ALA A 74 13.13 -17.30 -5.66
CA ALA A 74 12.10 -18.14 -5.04
C ALA A 74 10.85 -17.35 -4.65
N LEU A 75 10.97 -16.06 -4.27
CA LEU A 75 9.81 -15.21 -3.98
C LEU A 75 8.89 -15.06 -5.22
N GLU A 76 9.47 -14.96 -6.40
CA GLU A 76 8.71 -14.89 -7.64
C GLU A 76 7.87 -16.16 -7.88
N SER A 77 8.41 -17.32 -7.55
CA SER A 77 7.71 -18.60 -7.67
C SER A 77 6.55 -18.78 -6.68
N LEU A 78 6.52 -17.99 -5.59
CA LEU A 78 5.46 -18.00 -4.59
C LEU A 78 4.27 -17.10 -4.96
N LEU A 79 4.39 -16.28 -6.00
CA LEU A 79 3.33 -15.39 -6.45
C LEU A 79 2.12 -16.18 -6.94
N VAL A 80 0.93 -15.76 -6.50
CA VAL A 80 -0.36 -16.31 -6.91
C VAL A 80 -1.08 -15.27 -7.76
N PRO A 81 -1.42 -15.56 -9.02
CA PRO A 81 -2.18 -14.62 -9.85
C PRO A 81 -3.56 -14.32 -9.25
N VAL A 82 -3.94 -13.05 -9.16
CA VAL A 82 -5.26 -12.60 -8.70
C VAL A 82 -6.11 -12.13 -9.89
N LEU A 83 -5.54 -11.23 -10.69
CA LEU A 83 -6.10 -10.75 -11.94
C LEU A 83 -4.95 -10.25 -12.84
N PRO A 84 -5.19 -9.95 -14.14
CA PRO A 84 -4.15 -9.37 -14.98
C PRO A 84 -3.54 -8.12 -14.33
N GLY A 85 -2.23 -8.14 -14.10
CA GLY A 85 -1.47 -7.08 -13.45
C GLY A 85 -1.49 -7.06 -11.93
N LEU A 86 -2.10 -8.03 -11.26
CA LEU A 86 -2.03 -8.20 -9.81
C LEU A 86 -1.67 -9.63 -9.43
N SER A 87 -0.62 -9.78 -8.66
CA SER A 87 -0.26 -11.03 -8.01
C SER A 87 -0.28 -10.86 -6.47
N LEU A 88 -0.64 -11.92 -5.78
CA LEU A 88 -0.57 -12.03 -4.32
C LEU A 88 0.67 -12.84 -3.94
N LEU A 89 1.49 -12.31 -3.04
CA LEU A 89 2.47 -13.06 -2.28
C LEU A 89 1.86 -13.38 -0.91
N PRO A 90 1.36 -14.60 -0.68
CA PRO A 90 0.68 -14.95 0.55
C PRO A 90 1.65 -14.98 1.74
N ALA A 91 1.11 -14.95 2.96
CA ALA A 91 1.91 -15.11 4.18
C ALA A 91 2.65 -16.45 4.21
N GLY A 92 1.98 -17.50 3.82
CA GLY A 92 2.48 -18.87 3.92
C GLY A 92 1.89 -19.60 5.11
N ARG A 93 2.61 -20.65 5.57
CA ARG A 93 2.12 -21.56 6.63
C ARG A 93 2.30 -21.03 8.04
N GLY A 94 3.19 -20.06 8.22
CA GLY A 94 3.52 -19.47 9.52
C GLY A 94 2.99 -18.07 9.72
N ALA A 95 3.12 -17.56 10.93
CA ALA A 95 2.92 -16.14 11.22
C ALA A 95 4.27 -15.44 11.30
N LEU A 96 4.34 -14.21 10.79
CA LEU A 96 5.56 -13.42 10.91
C LEU A 96 5.88 -13.22 12.41
N PRO A 97 7.07 -13.62 12.87
CA PRO A 97 7.46 -13.46 14.27
C PRO A 97 7.35 -12.01 14.73
N THR A 98 7.04 -11.82 15.99
CA THR A 98 6.95 -10.48 16.60
C THR A 98 8.20 -10.12 17.40
N GLU A 99 9.06 -11.11 17.69
CA GLU A 99 10.23 -10.96 18.53
C GLU A 99 11.36 -10.26 17.78
N VAL A 100 12.10 -9.46 18.52
CA VAL A 100 13.28 -8.76 18.01
C VAL A 100 14.36 -9.79 17.66
N GLY A 101 14.98 -9.65 16.48
CA GLY A 101 16.05 -10.54 16.04
C GLY A 101 15.58 -11.91 15.53
N SER A 102 14.27 -12.15 15.45
CA SER A 102 13.72 -13.41 14.91
C SER A 102 13.85 -13.54 13.39
N VAL A 103 14.12 -12.45 12.69
CA VAL A 103 14.39 -12.39 11.25
C VAL A 103 15.62 -11.52 11.04
N ASP A 104 16.50 -11.94 10.16
CA ASP A 104 17.70 -11.18 9.78
C ASP A 104 17.29 -9.88 9.07
N PRO A 105 17.74 -8.69 9.57
CA PRO A 105 17.47 -7.40 8.91
C PRO A 105 18.00 -7.33 7.47
N GLY A 106 19.13 -7.98 7.17
CA GLY A 106 19.69 -8.06 5.83
C GLY A 106 18.72 -8.75 4.87
N ARG A 107 18.10 -9.84 5.33
CA ARG A 107 17.09 -10.56 4.54
C ARG A 107 15.81 -9.76 4.30
N ILE A 108 15.40 -8.94 5.28
CA ILE A 108 14.29 -7.99 5.09
C ILE A 108 14.65 -6.97 4.00
N ALA A 109 15.85 -6.40 4.04
CA ALA A 109 16.31 -5.43 3.05
C ALA A 109 16.37 -6.05 1.64
N GLU A 110 16.91 -7.26 1.52
CA GLU A 110 16.95 -8.03 0.27
C GLU A 110 15.55 -8.28 -0.30
N MET A 111 14.60 -8.68 0.54
CA MET A 111 13.20 -8.87 0.12
C MET A 111 12.56 -7.57 -0.37
N VAL A 112 12.70 -6.47 0.37
CA VAL A 112 12.10 -5.18 0.00
C VAL A 112 12.65 -4.68 -1.33
N GLN A 113 13.97 -4.76 -1.50
CA GLN A 113 14.62 -4.38 -2.76
C GLN A 113 14.16 -5.27 -3.91
N GLY A 114 14.26 -6.57 -3.77
CA GLY A 114 13.98 -7.51 -4.84
C GLY A 114 12.52 -7.53 -5.26
N LEU A 115 11.58 -7.45 -4.32
CA LEU A 115 10.17 -7.30 -4.68
C LEU A 115 9.91 -5.97 -5.39
N GLY A 116 10.59 -4.89 -5.00
CA GLY A 116 10.52 -3.59 -5.67
C GLY A 116 11.00 -3.62 -7.13
N GLU A 117 11.92 -4.51 -7.47
CA GLU A 117 12.39 -4.75 -8.85
C GLU A 117 11.36 -5.52 -9.70
N LEU A 118 10.55 -6.38 -9.08
CA LEU A 118 9.49 -7.13 -9.76
C LEU A 118 8.32 -6.23 -10.18
N GLY A 119 8.01 -5.21 -9.40
CA GLY A 119 6.88 -4.33 -9.68
C GLY A 119 6.58 -3.29 -8.61
N THR A 120 5.38 -2.75 -8.65
CA THR A 120 4.86 -1.94 -7.55
C THR A 120 4.35 -2.87 -6.45
N VAL A 121 4.88 -2.72 -5.25
CA VAL A 121 4.54 -3.55 -4.09
C VAL A 121 3.60 -2.81 -3.16
N VAL A 122 2.53 -3.47 -2.75
CA VAL A 122 1.69 -3.06 -1.60
C VAL A 122 1.83 -4.13 -0.53
N ALA A 123 2.37 -3.77 0.63
CA ALA A 123 2.61 -4.70 1.73
C ALA A 123 1.60 -4.48 2.87
N ASP A 124 0.76 -5.47 3.13
CA ASP A 124 -0.11 -5.51 4.29
C ASP A 124 0.67 -6.00 5.51
N LEU A 125 1.14 -5.07 6.32
CA LEU A 125 1.88 -5.39 7.54
C LEU A 125 0.96 -5.76 8.72
N GLY A 126 -0.35 -5.59 8.58
CA GLY A 126 -1.28 -5.79 9.69
C GLY A 126 -0.99 -4.85 10.86
N VAL A 127 -0.82 -5.40 12.06
CA VAL A 127 -0.57 -4.60 13.28
C VAL A 127 0.91 -4.47 13.56
N VAL A 128 1.41 -3.23 13.56
CA VAL A 128 2.76 -2.88 14.00
C VAL A 128 2.72 -2.38 15.44
N ARG A 129 3.60 -2.90 16.28
CA ARG A 129 3.75 -2.50 17.70
C ARG A 129 4.99 -1.64 17.90
N SER A 130 5.20 -1.16 19.13
CA SER A 130 6.25 -0.20 19.49
C SER A 130 7.70 -0.70 19.41
N GLN A 131 7.91 -1.97 19.09
CA GLN A 131 9.26 -2.54 18.98
C GLN A 131 9.90 -2.16 17.64
N ALA A 132 10.84 -1.22 17.67
CA ALA A 132 11.52 -0.68 16.48
C ALA A 132 12.21 -1.75 15.61
N THR A 133 12.68 -2.78 16.24
CA THR A 133 13.44 -3.88 15.60
C THR A 133 12.60 -5.14 15.37
N SER A 134 11.27 -5.05 15.53
CA SER A 134 10.39 -6.14 15.10
C SER A 134 10.39 -6.24 13.57
N PRO A 135 10.24 -7.43 12.99
CA PRO A 135 10.25 -7.60 11.53
C PRO A 135 9.29 -6.68 10.79
N ARG A 136 8.07 -6.50 11.29
CA ARG A 136 7.07 -5.57 10.69
C ARG A 136 7.53 -4.11 10.72
N ALA A 137 8.15 -3.67 11.82
CA ALA A 137 8.66 -2.31 11.92
C ALA A 137 9.85 -2.09 10.97
N LEU A 138 10.75 -3.07 10.84
CA LEU A 138 11.86 -3.01 9.90
C LEU A 138 11.38 -2.94 8.46
N ILE A 139 10.40 -3.77 8.07
CA ILE A 139 9.78 -3.73 6.73
C ILE A 139 9.14 -2.36 6.48
N GLY A 140 8.36 -1.86 7.45
CA GLY A 140 7.74 -0.54 7.34
C GLY A 140 8.78 0.59 7.21
N THR A 141 9.89 0.52 7.94
CA THR A 141 10.97 1.51 7.86
C THR A 141 11.72 1.46 6.53
N ALA A 142 11.90 0.27 5.98
CA ALA A 142 12.56 0.06 4.68
C ALA A 142 11.67 0.40 3.47
N SER A 143 10.38 0.65 3.68
CA SER A 143 9.42 0.97 2.61
C SER A 143 9.60 2.38 2.05
N ASP A 144 9.37 2.56 0.75
CA ASP A 144 9.37 3.87 0.09
C ASP A 144 8.19 4.75 0.55
N ARG A 145 7.06 4.10 0.84
CA ARG A 145 5.82 4.74 1.32
C ARG A 145 5.23 3.98 2.50
N ARG A 146 4.71 4.72 3.48
CA ARG A 146 4.22 4.20 4.76
C ARG A 146 2.87 4.79 5.11
N THR A 147 1.86 3.95 5.10
CA THR A 147 0.48 4.32 5.40
C THR A 147 0.05 3.76 6.74
N LEU A 148 -0.36 4.62 7.64
CA LEU A 148 -1.05 4.26 8.87
C LEU A 148 -2.56 4.21 8.63
N VAL A 149 -3.19 3.07 8.88
CA VAL A 149 -4.65 2.93 8.92
C VAL A 149 -5.09 2.94 10.38
N LEU A 150 -5.99 3.82 10.74
CA LEU A 150 -6.49 3.89 12.10
C LEU A 150 -7.99 4.20 12.14
N ARG A 151 -8.62 3.75 13.22
CA ARG A 151 -9.94 4.18 13.65
C ARG A 151 -9.78 5.10 14.84
N PRO A 152 -10.36 6.32 14.85
CA PRO A 152 -10.20 7.26 15.95
C PRO A 152 -10.65 6.65 17.29
N CYS A 153 -9.68 6.26 18.10
CA CYS A 153 -9.89 5.85 19.48
C CYS A 153 -8.62 6.07 20.28
N TYR A 154 -8.76 6.35 21.58
CA TYR A 154 -7.65 6.64 22.46
C TYR A 154 -6.51 5.63 22.40
N LEU A 155 -6.84 4.33 22.40
CA LEU A 155 -5.84 3.27 22.38
C LEU A 155 -5.04 3.24 21.07
N ALA A 156 -5.70 3.45 19.93
CA ALA A 156 -5.03 3.47 18.62
C ALA A 156 -4.07 4.67 18.54
N LEU A 157 -4.52 5.85 18.95
CA LEU A 157 -3.71 7.07 18.95
C LEU A 157 -2.52 6.94 19.90
N ARG A 158 -2.74 6.49 21.14
CA ARG A 158 -1.64 6.26 22.10
C ARG A 158 -0.59 5.30 21.55
N ARG A 159 -1.01 4.26 20.82
CA ARG A 159 -0.06 3.32 20.19
C ARG A 159 0.63 3.93 18.98
N ALA A 160 -0.05 4.79 18.22
CA ALA A 160 0.53 5.43 17.05
C ALA A 160 1.76 6.28 17.41
N THR A 161 1.75 6.96 18.57
CA THR A 161 2.91 7.73 19.05
C THR A 161 4.12 6.87 19.46
N GLN A 162 3.95 5.56 19.52
CA GLN A 162 4.99 4.61 19.94
C GLN A 162 5.55 3.77 18.78
N VAL A 163 4.94 3.86 17.60
CA VAL A 163 5.40 3.11 16.41
C VAL A 163 6.57 3.86 15.78
N PRO A 164 7.72 3.21 15.57
CA PRO A 164 8.94 3.85 15.09
C PRO A 164 8.99 3.95 13.55
N ILE A 165 7.87 4.17 12.92
CA ILE A 165 7.74 4.30 11.46
C ILE A 165 7.33 5.75 11.18
N THR A 166 8.15 6.48 10.42
CA THR A 166 7.75 7.79 9.89
C THR A 166 6.61 7.61 8.91
N LEU A 167 5.56 8.40 9.05
CA LEU A 167 4.36 8.28 8.24
C LEU A 167 4.40 9.23 7.04
N ASP A 168 4.05 8.71 5.88
CA ASP A 168 3.82 9.53 4.68
C ASP A 168 2.33 9.77 4.47
N THR A 169 1.49 8.86 4.95
CA THR A 169 0.05 8.86 4.67
C THR A 169 -0.72 8.35 5.88
N VAL A 170 -1.83 8.99 6.20
CA VAL A 170 -2.76 8.55 7.24
C VAL A 170 -4.14 8.32 6.65
N VAL A 171 -4.69 7.13 6.87
CA VAL A 171 -6.04 6.74 6.50
C VAL A 171 -6.90 6.62 7.75
N GLU A 172 -7.95 7.43 7.81
CA GLU A 172 -8.94 7.39 8.89
C GLU A 172 -10.13 6.50 8.51
N ILE A 173 -10.41 5.48 9.30
CA ILE A 173 -11.64 4.69 9.20
C ILE A 173 -12.71 5.35 10.04
N CYS A 174 -13.67 5.99 9.37
CA CYS A 174 -14.72 6.76 9.99
C CYS A 174 -15.88 5.87 10.46
N GLU A 175 -16.28 6.04 11.69
CA GLU A 175 -17.43 5.40 12.30
C GLU A 175 -18.26 6.46 13.02
N ASP A 176 -19.58 6.45 12.85
CA ASP A 176 -20.45 7.42 13.50
C ASP A 176 -20.45 7.23 15.03
N GLY A 177 -20.65 8.33 15.76
CA GLY A 177 -20.70 8.33 17.22
C GLY A 177 -19.34 8.29 17.93
N ARG A 178 -18.22 8.47 17.23
CA ARG A 178 -16.90 8.59 17.83
C ARG A 178 -16.68 9.99 18.42
N ALA A 179 -16.10 10.03 19.64
CA ALA A 179 -15.78 11.30 20.31
C ALA A 179 -14.58 12.02 19.68
N LEU A 180 -13.58 11.27 19.21
CA LEU A 180 -12.39 11.82 18.57
C LEU A 180 -12.67 12.15 17.12
N ARG A 181 -12.18 13.30 16.68
CA ARG A 181 -12.32 13.83 15.31
C ARG A 181 -11.01 13.73 14.55
N THR A 182 -11.06 13.97 13.26
CA THR A 182 -9.88 14.00 12.37
C THR A 182 -8.78 14.91 12.90
N LEU A 183 -9.11 16.11 13.38
CA LEU A 183 -8.13 17.05 13.98
C LEU A 183 -7.41 16.47 15.21
N ASP A 184 -8.11 15.65 16.02
CA ASP A 184 -7.48 14.99 17.17
C ASP A 184 -6.50 13.92 16.71
N VAL A 185 -6.81 13.22 15.60
CA VAL A 185 -5.92 12.25 14.96
C VAL A 185 -4.66 12.95 14.47
N GLU A 186 -4.81 14.01 13.68
CA GLU A 186 -3.70 14.78 13.08
C GLU A 186 -2.80 15.39 14.16
N ALA A 187 -3.39 15.96 15.21
CA ALA A 187 -2.65 16.52 16.32
C ALA A 187 -1.77 15.51 17.08
N VAL A 188 -2.25 14.25 17.18
CA VAL A 188 -1.52 13.19 17.89
C VAL A 188 -0.50 12.51 16.99
N VAL A 189 -0.84 12.27 15.73
CA VAL A 189 -0.01 11.53 14.78
C VAL A 189 1.05 12.43 14.14
N GLY A 190 0.82 13.75 14.11
CA GLY A 190 1.73 14.73 13.51
C GLY A 190 1.73 14.74 11.98
N THR A 191 0.74 14.07 11.36
CA THR A 191 0.60 13.95 9.90
C THR A 191 -0.87 14.17 9.55
N ALA A 192 -1.14 14.91 8.48
CA ALA A 192 -2.50 15.15 8.01
C ALA A 192 -3.18 13.83 7.58
N VAL A 193 -4.50 13.76 7.79
CA VAL A 193 -5.31 12.63 7.30
C VAL A 193 -5.50 12.79 5.80
N THR A 194 -4.83 11.93 5.03
CA THR A 194 -4.82 11.94 3.57
C THR A 194 -6.14 11.46 2.98
N ALA A 195 -6.74 10.42 3.56
CA ALA A 195 -7.99 9.85 3.06
C ALA A 195 -8.86 9.30 4.18
N ARG A 196 -10.18 9.29 3.94
CA ARG A 196 -11.18 8.85 4.92
C ARG A 196 -12.09 7.80 4.32
N LEU A 197 -12.20 6.64 4.99
CA LEU A 197 -13.09 5.56 4.60
C LEU A 197 -14.18 5.36 5.64
N ARG A 198 -15.45 5.57 5.29
CA ARG A 198 -16.57 5.27 6.17
C ARG A 198 -16.81 3.76 6.25
N VAL A 199 -17.08 3.27 7.44
CA VAL A 199 -17.57 1.89 7.63
C VAL A 199 -18.83 1.69 6.78
N ASN A 200 -18.80 0.66 5.93
CA ASN A 200 -19.85 0.43 4.94
C ASN A 200 -20.20 -1.07 4.87
N PRO A 201 -21.48 -1.43 5.09
CA PRO A 201 -21.91 -2.83 5.03
C PRO A 201 -21.67 -3.52 3.67
N ALA A 202 -21.62 -2.77 2.57
CA ALA A 202 -21.31 -3.37 1.27
C ALA A 202 -19.84 -3.81 1.18
N ILE A 203 -18.93 -3.08 1.86
CA ILE A 203 -17.53 -3.47 1.97
C ILE A 203 -17.42 -4.74 2.81
N ALA A 204 -18.04 -4.75 4.01
CA ALA A 204 -18.02 -5.92 4.87
C ALA A 204 -18.53 -7.17 4.13
N ARG A 205 -19.68 -7.08 3.47
CA ARG A 205 -20.22 -8.23 2.69
C ARG A 205 -19.30 -8.71 1.58
N SER A 206 -18.56 -7.82 0.89
CA SER A 206 -17.63 -8.25 -0.17
C SER A 206 -16.38 -8.91 0.40
N VAL A 207 -15.93 -8.49 1.58
CA VAL A 207 -14.84 -9.12 2.33
C VAL A 207 -15.27 -10.49 2.84
N ASP A 208 -16.39 -10.57 3.58
CA ASP A 208 -16.89 -11.80 4.20
C ASP A 208 -17.21 -12.89 3.16
N SER A 209 -17.51 -12.51 1.93
CA SER A 209 -17.81 -13.45 0.83
C SER A 209 -16.64 -13.71 -0.12
N GLY A 210 -15.43 -13.22 0.16
CA GLY A 210 -14.27 -13.39 -0.72
C GLY A 210 -14.46 -12.79 -2.13
N THR A 211 -15.31 -11.76 -2.27
CA THR A 211 -15.68 -11.21 -3.58
C THR A 211 -15.15 -9.80 -3.82
N LEU A 212 -14.12 -9.40 -3.06
CA LEU A 212 -13.57 -8.05 -3.17
C LEU A 212 -13.07 -7.73 -4.59
N VAL A 213 -12.44 -8.70 -5.24
CA VAL A 213 -11.94 -8.59 -6.63
C VAL A 213 -13.08 -8.37 -7.61
N SER A 214 -14.14 -9.19 -7.53
CA SER A 214 -15.22 -9.16 -8.53
C SER A 214 -16.22 -8.03 -8.29
N LYS A 215 -16.51 -7.66 -7.05
CA LYS A 215 -17.56 -6.68 -6.71
C LYS A 215 -17.06 -5.26 -6.52
N ARG A 216 -15.83 -5.06 -6.08
CA ARG A 216 -15.18 -3.76 -5.86
C ARG A 216 -16.14 -2.62 -5.46
N PRO A 217 -16.58 -2.56 -4.20
CA PRO A 217 -17.58 -1.57 -3.76
C PRO A 217 -17.19 -0.14 -4.15
N ARG A 218 -18.16 0.64 -4.66
CA ARG A 218 -17.93 2.01 -5.13
C ARG A 218 -17.25 2.91 -4.07
N ALA A 219 -17.56 2.68 -2.80
CA ALA A 219 -16.96 3.43 -1.69
C ALA A 219 -15.44 3.21 -1.62
N LEU A 220 -14.97 1.97 -1.82
CA LEU A 220 -13.53 1.66 -1.85
C LEU A 220 -12.85 2.29 -3.06
N ARG A 221 -13.45 2.19 -4.24
CA ARG A 221 -12.86 2.79 -5.46
C ARG A 221 -12.69 4.30 -5.34
N ARG A 222 -13.69 5.00 -4.76
CA ARG A 222 -13.59 6.44 -4.49
C ARG A 222 -12.50 6.76 -3.49
N PHE A 223 -12.52 6.06 -2.37
CA PHE A 223 -11.52 6.22 -1.32
C PHE A 223 -10.09 6.06 -1.84
N VAL A 224 -9.82 5.01 -2.62
CA VAL A 224 -8.47 4.81 -3.19
C VAL A 224 -8.15 5.85 -4.26
N ALA A 225 -9.15 6.32 -5.03
CA ALA A 225 -8.94 7.40 -5.99
C ALA A 225 -8.49 8.69 -5.28
N ASP A 226 -9.13 9.04 -4.16
CA ASP A 226 -8.75 10.19 -3.33
C ASP A 226 -7.33 10.01 -2.77
N LEU A 227 -7.03 8.83 -2.21
CA LEU A 227 -5.70 8.49 -1.69
C LEU A 227 -4.59 8.63 -2.75
N LEU A 228 -4.84 8.16 -3.97
CA LEU A 228 -3.87 8.21 -5.06
C LEU A 228 -3.79 9.60 -5.72
N HIS A 229 -4.82 10.41 -5.64
CA HIS A 229 -4.79 11.80 -6.13
C HIS A 229 -3.84 12.64 -5.29
N GLU A 230 -3.92 12.57 -3.98
CA GLU A 230 -2.98 13.22 -3.06
C GLU A 230 -1.54 12.79 -3.35
N TYR A 231 -1.34 11.48 -3.54
CA TYR A 231 -0.03 10.95 -3.92
C TYR A 231 0.53 11.56 -5.20
N SER A 232 -0.30 11.77 -6.22
CA SER A 232 0.13 12.34 -7.52
C SER A 232 0.43 13.83 -7.41
N SER A 233 -0.28 14.56 -6.53
CA SER A 233 -0.07 15.99 -6.30
C SER A 233 1.24 16.29 -5.55
N GLU A 234 1.65 15.44 -4.62
CA GLU A 234 2.91 15.57 -3.89
C GLU A 234 4.16 15.31 -4.75
N ASN A 235 4.04 14.51 -5.80
CA ASN A 235 5.16 14.13 -6.68
C ASN A 235 5.33 15.02 -7.92
N VAL A 236 4.54 16.09 -8.09
CA VAL A 236 4.81 17.09 -9.12
C VAL A 236 5.92 18.01 -8.60
N PRO A 237 7.15 18.01 -9.20
CA PRO A 237 8.17 18.97 -8.84
C PRO A 237 7.59 20.37 -9.03
N VAL A 238 7.61 21.20 -7.99
CA VAL A 238 7.32 22.64 -8.10
C VAL A 238 8.40 23.22 -9.01
N GLY A 239 8.11 23.38 -10.31
CA GLY A 239 9.10 23.89 -11.27
C GLY A 239 8.85 23.58 -12.74
N PHE A 240 7.64 23.23 -13.14
CA PHE A 240 7.31 23.24 -14.57
C PHE A 240 6.37 24.42 -14.87
N GLU A 241 6.94 25.62 -14.95
CA GLU A 241 6.28 26.74 -15.63
C GLU A 241 5.99 26.32 -17.07
N ARG A 242 4.70 26.29 -17.41
CA ARG A 242 4.25 26.16 -18.78
C ARG A 242 4.67 27.44 -19.51
N SER A 243 5.87 27.45 -20.09
CA SER A 243 6.23 28.44 -21.10
C SER A 243 5.33 28.21 -22.32
N GLY A 244 4.29 29.00 -22.39
CA GLY A 244 3.41 29.06 -23.53
C GLY A 244 4.13 29.60 -24.73
N HIS A 245 4.57 28.74 -25.61
CA HIS A 245 4.89 29.14 -26.97
C HIS A 245 3.57 29.31 -27.74
N ARG A 246 3.11 30.56 -27.75
CA ARG A 246 2.08 31.05 -28.65
C ARG A 246 2.78 31.42 -29.96
N GLU A 247 2.86 30.48 -30.88
CA GLU A 247 3.24 30.81 -32.26
C GLU A 247 2.13 31.66 -32.88
N MET A 248 2.46 32.94 -33.06
CA MET A 248 1.68 33.85 -33.91
C MET A 248 1.99 33.56 -35.37
N PHE A 249 1.04 32.97 -36.07
CA PHE A 249 0.98 33.02 -37.51
C PHE A 249 0.70 34.48 -37.94
N GLY A 250 1.68 35.12 -38.53
CA GLY A 250 1.57 36.41 -39.20
C GLY A 250 2.03 36.28 -40.63
N SER A 251 1.07 36.16 -41.52
CA SER A 251 1.23 36.32 -42.97
C SER A 251 1.64 37.72 -43.33
N ARG A 252 2.68 37.89 -44.18
CA ARG A 252 2.71 38.96 -45.18
C ARG A 252 3.57 38.52 -46.39
N HIS A 253 2.87 38.52 -47.53
CA HIS A 253 3.48 38.62 -48.86
C HIS A 253 4.21 39.95 -48.99
N GLU A 254 5.38 39.91 -49.61
CA GLU A 254 5.79 40.98 -50.54
C GLU A 254 6.82 40.43 -51.54
N VAL A 255 6.42 40.57 -52.78
CA VAL A 255 7.20 40.39 -53.99
C VAL A 255 8.01 41.63 -54.19
N VAL A 256 9.29 41.56 -54.56
CA VAL A 256 9.91 42.51 -55.52
C VAL A 256 11.16 41.82 -56.15
N GLU A 257 11.21 42.04 -57.44
CA GLU A 257 12.13 41.64 -58.50
C GLU A 257 13.58 42.16 -58.40
N SER A 258 14.36 41.52 -59.22
CA SER A 258 15.44 42.05 -60.04
C SER A 258 16.83 42.24 -59.41
N TRP A 259 17.75 41.64 -59.97
CA TRP A 259 18.91 41.69 -60.83
C TRP A 259 19.84 40.50 -60.61
#